data_817c89d30f7962552090e177d5a7f63c
#
_entry.id   817c89d30f7962552090e177d5a7f63c
#
_cell.length_a   1.000
_cell.length_b   1.000
_cell.length_c   1.000
_cell.angle_alpha   90.00
_cell.angle_beta   90.00
_cell.angle_gamma   90.00
#
_symmetry.space_group_name_H-M   'P 1'
#
loop_
_entity.id
_entity.type
_entity.pdbx_description
1 polymer ?
#
loop_
_entity_poly.entity_id
_entity_poly.type
_entity_poly.pdbx_seq_one_letter_code
_entity_poly.pdbx_strand_id
1 'polypeptide(L)'
;MKDKREETDAFGKISVSNDKYWGAQTQRSLKNFKIGVEKMPTPLVRALGVVKLAASCVNKDMGILPPKIANAIGKAANEIIKGKLDDHFPLVVWQTGSGTQSNMNANEVISNRAIEILGGKIGSKTPVHPNDHCNLSQSSNDTFPTAMHIASALEIFNSLIPAMEKLSLSLEKKSKEFNKIIKIGRTHLQDATPVTLGQEFSGYFTQINNGIERIKKSSSELLYLAQGGTAVGTGLNSKKGFDKKFALQCKKITGLPFKTSPNKFEALATHDAMVEVSGSLNTIAVSLFKIANDIRLLGSGPRSGLGEIKLPENEPGSSIMPGKVNPTQCEAMTMLCLQVMGNHSTITMSGSQGHFELNVFKPVIAYNILQSIKLLGDGCLSFTNNCINGIKPNKIKINELLNSSLMLVTALAPVIGYDLSLIHI
;
A
#
# COMPACT_ATOMS: atom_id res chain seq x y z
N MET A 1 5.84 11.66 -38.14
CA MET A 1 6.85 11.06 -37.22
C MET A 1 6.94 11.99 -36.01
N LYS A 2 6.83 11.48 -34.77
CA LYS A 2 7.05 12.34 -33.59
C LYS A 2 8.45 12.91 -33.66
N ASP A 3 8.59 14.20 -33.47
CA ASP A 3 9.88 14.90 -33.45
C ASP A 3 10.77 14.31 -32.33
N LYS A 4 12.04 14.06 -32.59
CA LYS A 4 12.98 13.39 -31.72
C LYS A 4 14.22 14.26 -31.48
N ARG A 5 14.75 14.19 -30.27
CA ARG A 5 16.03 14.76 -29.92
C ARG A 5 17.07 13.67 -29.63
N GLU A 6 18.33 14.04 -29.72
CA GLU A 6 19.46 13.21 -29.31
C GLU A 6 19.79 13.46 -27.83
N GLU A 7 19.87 12.40 -27.06
CA GLU A 7 20.36 12.41 -25.68
C GLU A 7 21.62 11.56 -25.59
N THR A 8 22.43 11.76 -24.57
CA THR A 8 23.70 11.03 -24.39
C THR A 8 23.82 10.47 -22.97
N ASP A 9 24.51 9.35 -22.85
CA ASP A 9 25.01 8.80 -21.59
C ASP A 9 26.41 8.19 -21.81
N ALA A 10 26.94 7.42 -20.83
CA ALA A 10 28.25 6.78 -20.94
C ALA A 10 28.36 5.76 -22.10
N PHE A 11 27.23 5.28 -22.62
CA PHE A 11 27.16 4.35 -23.76
C PHE A 11 26.92 5.07 -25.11
N GLY A 12 26.96 6.40 -25.13
CA GLY A 12 26.82 7.21 -26.34
C GLY A 12 25.39 7.73 -26.57
N LYS A 13 25.15 8.08 -27.86
CA LYS A 13 23.90 8.74 -28.27
C LYS A 13 22.72 7.81 -28.38
N ILE A 14 21.54 8.32 -28.06
CA ILE A 14 20.25 7.64 -28.23
C ILE A 14 19.15 8.65 -28.54
N SER A 15 18.21 8.27 -29.39
CA SER A 15 17.07 9.10 -29.78
C SER A 15 15.92 8.99 -28.77
N VAL A 16 15.43 10.14 -28.28
CA VAL A 16 14.31 10.27 -27.33
C VAL A 16 13.24 11.19 -27.96
N SER A 17 11.97 10.95 -27.68
CA SER A 17 10.87 11.79 -28.17
C SER A 17 10.92 13.19 -27.53
N ASN A 18 10.72 14.27 -28.33
CA ASN A 18 10.81 15.65 -27.86
C ASN A 18 9.71 16.01 -26.84
N ASP A 19 8.57 15.30 -26.85
CA ASP A 19 7.47 15.50 -25.91
C ASP A 19 7.74 14.88 -24.52
N LYS A 20 8.87 14.23 -24.30
CA LYS A 20 9.22 13.55 -23.06
C LYS A 20 10.40 14.18 -22.36
N TYR A 21 10.30 14.29 -21.02
CA TYR A 21 11.40 14.82 -20.21
C TYR A 21 12.46 13.77 -19.83
N TRP A 22 12.19 12.46 -19.98
CA TRP A 22 13.25 11.47 -19.70
C TRP A 22 14.40 11.55 -20.70
N GLY A 23 15.56 11.03 -20.32
CA GLY A 23 16.78 11.08 -21.09
C GLY A 23 17.26 9.72 -21.58
N ALA A 24 18.57 9.62 -21.79
CA ALA A 24 19.21 8.48 -22.43
C ALA A 24 19.08 7.19 -21.62
N GLN A 25 19.29 7.21 -20.30
CA GLN A 25 19.28 6.01 -19.47
C GLN A 25 17.87 5.42 -19.38
N THR A 26 16.85 6.24 -19.20
CA THR A 26 15.45 5.78 -19.25
C THR A 26 15.10 5.20 -20.62
N GLN A 27 15.53 5.83 -21.70
CA GLN A 27 15.28 5.33 -23.05
C GLN A 27 15.96 4.00 -23.32
N ARG A 28 17.16 3.75 -22.76
CA ARG A 28 17.81 2.43 -22.82
C ARG A 28 17.05 1.39 -22.01
N SER A 29 16.59 1.75 -20.82
CA SER A 29 15.76 0.85 -19.99
C SER A 29 14.52 0.38 -20.73
N LEU A 30 13.81 1.32 -21.41
CA LEU A 30 12.64 0.98 -22.26
C LEU A 30 12.95 0.02 -23.42
N LYS A 31 14.19 0.07 -23.92
CA LYS A 31 14.62 -0.86 -24.98
C LYS A 31 15.00 -2.23 -24.43
N ASN A 32 15.66 -2.25 -23.27
CA ASN A 32 16.26 -3.45 -22.70
C ASN A 32 15.29 -4.31 -21.87
N PHE A 33 14.32 -3.66 -21.20
CA PHE A 33 13.38 -4.33 -20.27
C PHE A 33 11.96 -4.33 -20.82
N LYS A 34 11.73 -5.05 -21.90
CA LYS A 34 10.38 -5.30 -22.46
C LYS A 34 9.74 -6.50 -21.79
N ILE A 35 9.50 -6.41 -20.49
CA ILE A 35 9.05 -7.51 -19.64
C ILE A 35 7.78 -7.07 -18.92
N GLY A 36 6.68 -7.80 -19.10
CA GLY A 36 5.41 -7.52 -18.47
C GLY A 36 4.82 -6.14 -18.82
N VAL A 37 3.84 -5.73 -18.05
CA VAL A 37 3.14 -4.44 -18.23
C VAL A 37 3.11 -3.61 -16.95
N GLU A 38 3.54 -4.20 -15.83
CA GLU A 38 3.52 -3.61 -14.50
C GLU A 38 4.53 -2.46 -14.43
N LYS A 39 4.02 -1.26 -14.29
CA LYS A 39 4.83 -0.05 -14.14
C LYS A 39 5.16 0.24 -12.68
N MET A 40 6.21 1.03 -12.46
CA MET A 40 6.50 1.56 -11.13
C MET A 40 5.28 2.28 -10.57
N PRO A 41 4.85 1.93 -9.32
CA PRO A 41 3.67 2.54 -8.72
C PRO A 41 3.79 4.06 -8.59
N THR A 42 2.72 4.77 -8.89
CA THR A 42 2.66 6.23 -8.78
C THR A 42 3.08 6.75 -7.39
N PRO A 43 2.70 6.14 -6.26
CA PRO A 43 3.21 6.58 -4.94
C PRO A 43 4.74 6.55 -4.83
N LEU A 44 5.41 5.56 -5.46
CA LEU A 44 6.88 5.52 -5.48
C LEU A 44 7.46 6.67 -6.31
N VAL A 45 6.86 6.98 -7.45
CA VAL A 45 7.26 8.14 -8.29
C VAL A 45 7.11 9.44 -7.50
N ARG A 46 6.00 9.62 -6.77
CA ARG A 46 5.80 10.77 -5.88
C ARG A 46 6.88 10.85 -4.81
N ALA A 47 7.21 9.72 -4.18
CA ALA A 47 8.23 9.65 -3.15
C ALA A 47 9.63 9.98 -3.70
N LEU A 48 9.96 9.56 -4.93
CA LEU A 48 11.19 10.02 -5.60
C LEU A 48 11.18 11.55 -5.76
N GLY A 49 10.05 12.16 -6.11
CA GLY A 49 9.88 13.61 -6.11
C GLY A 49 10.19 14.24 -4.75
N VAL A 50 9.67 13.66 -3.66
CA VAL A 50 9.96 14.11 -2.28
C VAL A 50 11.46 14.03 -1.97
N VAL A 51 12.10 12.89 -2.32
CA VAL A 51 13.55 12.71 -2.13
C VAL A 51 14.35 13.79 -2.86
N LYS A 52 14.03 14.05 -4.14
CA LYS A 52 14.78 15.04 -4.94
C LYS A 52 14.53 16.48 -4.47
N LEU A 53 13.33 16.80 -4.05
CA LEU A 53 13.02 18.09 -3.43
C LEU A 53 13.80 18.28 -2.12
N ALA A 54 13.78 17.29 -1.23
CA ALA A 54 14.48 17.35 0.04
C ALA A 54 15.99 17.48 -0.16
N ALA A 55 16.57 16.66 -1.06
CA ALA A 55 18.01 16.70 -1.36
C ALA A 55 18.43 18.05 -1.96
N SER A 56 17.66 18.61 -2.88
CA SER A 56 17.98 19.92 -3.49
C SER A 56 17.96 21.05 -2.44
N CYS A 57 16.97 21.05 -1.54
CA CYS A 57 16.90 22.02 -0.45
C CYS A 57 18.12 21.92 0.49
N VAL A 58 18.45 20.69 0.91
CA VAL A 58 19.56 20.46 1.85
C VAL A 58 20.91 20.80 1.20
N ASN A 59 21.13 20.38 -0.04
CA ASN A 59 22.38 20.69 -0.77
C ASN A 59 22.55 22.20 -0.98
N LYS A 60 21.46 22.93 -1.23
CA LYS A 60 21.46 24.40 -1.27
C LYS A 60 21.85 25.00 0.08
N ASP A 61 21.18 24.55 1.16
CA ASP A 61 21.39 25.08 2.52
C ASP A 61 22.79 24.75 3.08
N MET A 62 23.43 23.70 2.54
CA MET A 62 24.81 23.33 2.83
C MET A 62 25.84 24.01 1.94
N GLY A 63 25.42 24.84 1.00
CA GLY A 63 26.28 25.61 0.11
C GLY A 63 26.98 24.80 -0.99
N ILE A 64 26.50 23.57 -1.29
CA ILE A 64 27.10 22.67 -2.30
C ILE A 64 26.33 22.64 -3.63
N LEU A 65 25.11 23.18 -3.66
CA LEU A 65 24.32 23.35 -4.88
C LEU A 65 23.94 24.84 -5.07
N PRO A 66 24.24 25.47 -6.21
CA PRO A 66 23.89 26.86 -6.46
C PRO A 66 22.38 27.11 -6.28
N PRO A 67 21.96 28.20 -5.60
CA PRO A 67 20.55 28.46 -5.29
C PRO A 67 19.64 28.48 -6.52
N LYS A 68 20.08 29.02 -7.65
CA LYS A 68 19.30 29.07 -8.90
C LYS A 68 18.99 27.67 -9.43
N ILE A 69 19.97 26.77 -9.41
CA ILE A 69 19.83 25.36 -9.84
C ILE A 69 18.96 24.60 -8.86
N ALA A 70 19.23 24.73 -7.55
CA ALA A 70 18.45 24.04 -6.51
C ALA A 70 16.96 24.42 -6.56
N ASN A 71 16.66 25.70 -6.76
CA ASN A 71 15.26 26.16 -6.85
C ASN A 71 14.55 25.62 -8.10
N ALA A 72 15.24 25.51 -9.25
CA ALA A 72 14.69 24.93 -10.46
C ALA A 72 14.43 23.41 -10.29
N ILE A 73 15.38 22.68 -9.72
CA ILE A 73 15.21 21.25 -9.34
C ILE A 73 14.02 21.09 -8.39
N GLY A 74 13.93 21.92 -7.35
CA GLY A 74 12.84 21.89 -6.38
C GLY A 74 11.46 22.14 -7.02
N LYS A 75 11.36 23.07 -7.99
CA LYS A 75 10.12 23.29 -8.75
C LYS A 75 9.73 22.07 -9.57
N ALA A 76 10.67 21.49 -10.33
CA ALA A 76 10.43 20.28 -11.13
C ALA A 76 10.05 19.07 -10.25
N ALA A 77 10.75 18.85 -9.14
CA ALA A 77 10.43 17.79 -8.18
C ALA A 77 9.03 17.96 -7.57
N ASN A 78 8.62 19.20 -7.28
CA ASN A 78 7.27 19.47 -6.78
C ASN A 78 6.17 19.22 -7.84
N GLU A 79 6.47 19.38 -9.12
CA GLU A 79 5.57 18.99 -10.22
C GLU A 79 5.39 17.46 -10.25
N ILE A 80 6.43 16.65 -9.97
CA ILE A 80 6.32 15.19 -9.81
C ILE A 80 5.42 14.86 -8.60
N ILE A 81 5.66 15.46 -7.44
CA ILE A 81 4.85 15.24 -6.24
C ILE A 81 3.36 15.51 -6.51
N LYS A 82 3.06 16.55 -7.31
CA LYS A 82 1.69 16.95 -7.67
C LYS A 82 1.07 16.17 -8.84
N GLY A 83 1.78 15.25 -9.44
CA GLY A 83 1.29 14.42 -10.53
C GLY A 83 1.27 15.04 -11.91
N LYS A 84 1.90 16.18 -12.09
CA LYS A 84 1.90 16.88 -13.37
C LYS A 84 2.80 16.23 -14.42
N LEU A 85 3.68 15.32 -13.99
CA LEU A 85 4.71 14.70 -14.84
C LEU A 85 4.59 13.16 -14.90
N ASP A 86 3.43 12.59 -14.57
CA ASP A 86 3.23 11.13 -14.48
C ASP A 86 3.53 10.40 -15.79
N ASP A 87 3.19 10.98 -16.94
CA ASP A 87 3.42 10.41 -18.27
C ASP A 87 4.91 10.34 -18.65
N HIS A 88 5.80 10.85 -17.81
CA HIS A 88 7.24 10.80 -17.98
C HIS A 88 7.92 9.68 -17.18
N PHE A 89 7.13 8.78 -16.53
CA PHE A 89 7.63 7.65 -15.76
C PHE A 89 7.12 6.31 -16.34
N PRO A 90 7.66 5.91 -17.51
CA PRO A 90 7.13 4.76 -18.24
C PRO A 90 7.71 3.41 -17.82
N LEU A 91 8.70 3.36 -16.92
CA LEU A 91 9.49 2.18 -16.63
C LEU A 91 8.69 1.08 -15.94
N VAL A 92 8.97 -0.17 -16.34
CA VAL A 92 8.38 -1.36 -15.72
C VAL A 92 9.08 -1.70 -14.41
N VAL A 93 8.40 -2.49 -13.58
CA VAL A 93 8.94 -3.05 -12.33
C VAL A 93 10.13 -3.98 -12.60
N TRP A 94 10.07 -4.73 -13.71
CA TRP A 94 11.05 -5.72 -14.13
C TRP A 94 12.29 -5.02 -14.73
N GLN A 95 13.11 -4.43 -13.86
CA GLN A 95 14.31 -3.65 -14.21
C GLN A 95 15.47 -4.05 -13.28
N THR A 96 16.56 -3.29 -13.25
CA THR A 96 17.65 -3.57 -12.30
C THR A 96 17.14 -3.56 -10.85
N GLY A 97 17.54 -4.56 -10.09
CA GLY A 97 17.03 -4.81 -8.74
C GLY A 97 17.37 -3.75 -7.70
N SER A 98 18.34 -2.88 -7.98
CA SER A 98 18.66 -1.70 -7.14
C SER A 98 17.65 -0.54 -7.32
N GLY A 99 16.84 -0.56 -8.39
CA GLY A 99 15.97 0.55 -8.77
C GLY A 99 16.68 1.72 -9.43
N THR A 100 17.92 1.53 -9.90
CA THR A 100 18.73 2.59 -10.50
C THR A 100 18.06 3.25 -11.70
N GLN A 101 17.40 2.49 -12.58
CA GLN A 101 16.72 3.08 -13.73
C GLN A 101 15.59 4.03 -13.30
N SER A 102 14.81 3.68 -12.29
CA SER A 102 13.75 4.57 -11.77
C SER A 102 14.31 5.82 -11.10
N ASN A 103 15.41 5.69 -10.34
CA ASN A 103 16.12 6.87 -9.80
C ASN A 103 16.64 7.77 -10.91
N MET A 104 17.24 7.18 -11.95
CA MET A 104 17.75 7.94 -13.10
C MET A 104 16.61 8.55 -13.93
N ASN A 105 15.48 7.85 -14.06
CA ASN A 105 14.29 8.44 -14.69
C ASN A 105 13.85 9.72 -13.97
N ALA A 106 13.78 9.70 -12.64
CA ALA A 106 13.49 10.91 -11.87
C ALA A 106 14.54 12.00 -12.06
N ASN A 107 15.84 11.65 -12.03
CA ASN A 107 16.93 12.61 -12.27
C ASN A 107 16.85 13.25 -13.65
N GLU A 108 16.61 12.47 -14.70
CA GLU A 108 16.52 12.93 -16.09
C GLU A 108 15.30 13.83 -16.31
N VAL A 109 14.12 13.41 -15.79
CA VAL A 109 12.88 14.20 -15.87
C VAL A 109 13.04 15.54 -15.15
N ILE A 110 13.58 15.53 -13.93
CA ILE A 110 13.81 16.75 -13.14
C ILE A 110 14.85 17.64 -13.82
N SER A 111 15.94 17.08 -14.31
CA SER A 111 16.98 17.82 -15.01
C SER A 111 16.43 18.54 -16.24
N ASN A 112 15.76 17.83 -17.13
CA ASN A 112 15.22 18.40 -18.36
C ASN A 112 14.11 19.44 -18.06
N ARG A 113 13.24 19.18 -17.08
CA ARG A 113 12.23 20.16 -16.67
C ARG A 113 12.84 21.40 -16.02
N ALA A 114 13.89 21.24 -15.20
CA ALA A 114 14.61 22.36 -14.59
C ALA A 114 15.38 23.20 -15.65
N ILE A 115 15.95 22.55 -16.65
CA ILE A 115 16.59 23.24 -17.82
C ILE A 115 15.54 24.11 -18.52
N GLU A 116 14.37 23.57 -18.81
CA GLU A 116 13.28 24.33 -19.46
C GLU A 116 12.81 25.51 -18.60
N ILE A 117 12.63 25.30 -17.27
CA ILE A 117 12.29 26.37 -16.30
C ILE A 117 13.34 27.51 -16.33
N LEU A 118 14.58 27.18 -16.61
CA LEU A 118 15.67 28.13 -16.67
C LEU A 118 15.90 28.74 -18.09
N GLY A 119 15.03 28.37 -19.06
CA GLY A 119 15.11 28.84 -20.45
C GLY A 119 16.17 28.17 -21.32
N GLY A 120 16.67 26.98 -20.85
CA GLY A 120 17.67 26.20 -21.61
C GLY A 120 17.02 25.21 -22.58
N LYS A 121 17.85 24.50 -23.34
CA LYS A 121 17.43 23.48 -24.32
C LYS A 121 17.36 22.11 -23.65
N ILE A 122 16.19 21.47 -23.67
CA ILE A 122 15.98 20.09 -23.16
C ILE A 122 16.98 19.11 -23.81
N GLY A 123 17.57 18.22 -23.01
CA GLY A 123 18.61 17.28 -23.46
C GLY A 123 20.03 17.81 -23.43
N SER A 124 20.24 19.12 -23.22
CA SER A 124 21.58 19.73 -23.19
C SER A 124 22.41 19.40 -21.95
N LYS A 125 21.78 18.92 -20.86
CA LYS A 125 22.36 18.74 -19.52
C LYS A 125 22.96 20.05 -18.93
N THR A 126 22.62 21.17 -19.47
CA THR A 126 23.06 22.50 -19.06
C THR A 126 21.86 23.45 -18.98
N PRO A 127 21.70 24.23 -17.90
CA PRO A 127 22.57 24.38 -16.74
C PRO A 127 22.37 23.33 -15.63
N VAL A 128 21.49 22.35 -15.81
CA VAL A 128 21.22 21.31 -14.82
C VAL A 128 21.60 19.93 -15.35
N HIS A 129 22.47 19.21 -14.63
CA HIS A 129 22.90 17.87 -14.99
C HIS A 129 22.19 16.81 -14.14
N PRO A 130 21.70 15.68 -14.71
CA PRO A 130 20.96 14.68 -13.96
C PRO A 130 21.78 14.01 -12.86
N ASN A 131 23.07 13.73 -13.07
CA ASN A 131 23.92 13.12 -12.05
C ASN A 131 24.53 14.16 -11.11
N ASP A 132 25.17 15.22 -11.67
CA ASP A 132 25.97 16.12 -10.86
C ASP A 132 25.12 17.07 -9.99
N HIS A 133 23.90 17.37 -10.40
CA HIS A 133 22.99 18.27 -9.69
C HIS A 133 21.78 17.55 -9.08
N CYS A 134 21.00 16.76 -9.85
CA CYS A 134 19.79 16.10 -9.35
C CYS A 134 20.09 14.92 -8.41
N ASN A 135 21.23 14.26 -8.60
CA ASN A 135 21.69 13.14 -7.78
C ASN A 135 22.80 13.51 -6.78
N LEU A 136 23.11 14.78 -6.62
CA LEU A 136 24.17 15.26 -5.72
C LEU A 136 23.98 14.78 -4.29
N SER A 137 25.02 14.25 -3.65
CA SER A 137 25.02 13.64 -2.30
C SER A 137 24.19 12.36 -2.18
N GLN A 138 23.87 11.69 -3.28
CA GLN A 138 22.99 10.53 -3.33
C GLN A 138 23.62 9.39 -4.15
N SER A 139 23.10 8.17 -3.89
CA SER A 139 23.22 7.02 -4.78
C SER A 139 21.82 6.46 -5.03
N SER A 140 21.62 5.68 -6.10
CA SER A 140 20.37 4.91 -6.25
C SER A 140 20.18 3.93 -5.10
N ASN A 141 21.28 3.47 -4.50
CA ASN A 141 21.28 2.46 -3.46
C ASN A 141 20.66 2.96 -2.14
N ASP A 142 20.83 4.24 -1.78
CA ASP A 142 20.18 4.85 -0.62
C ASP A 142 18.89 5.59 -0.99
N THR A 143 18.78 6.12 -2.21
CA THR A 143 17.61 6.88 -2.71
C THR A 143 16.37 5.99 -2.90
N PHE A 144 16.54 4.83 -3.54
CA PHE A 144 15.39 3.98 -3.84
C PHE A 144 14.75 3.39 -2.59
N PRO A 145 15.49 2.80 -1.61
CA PRO A 145 14.88 2.34 -0.35
C PRO A 145 14.29 3.50 0.46
N THR A 146 14.89 4.69 0.44
CA THR A 146 14.29 5.89 1.03
C THR A 146 12.93 6.21 0.40
N ALA A 147 12.82 6.16 -0.92
CA ALA A 147 11.56 6.36 -1.61
C ALA A 147 10.53 5.26 -1.30
N MET A 148 10.96 4.00 -1.16
CA MET A 148 10.09 2.89 -0.74
C MET A 148 9.48 3.16 0.65
N HIS A 149 10.30 3.58 1.61
CA HIS A 149 9.85 3.90 2.97
C HIS A 149 8.87 5.09 2.96
N ILE A 150 9.22 6.18 2.28
CA ILE A 150 8.35 7.36 2.18
C ILE A 150 7.02 7.02 1.52
N ALA A 151 7.02 6.31 0.40
CA ALA A 151 5.81 5.93 -0.33
C ALA A 151 4.89 5.07 0.54
N SER A 152 5.44 4.00 1.15
CA SER A 152 4.67 3.09 1.99
C SER A 152 4.10 3.79 3.22
N ALA A 153 4.90 4.60 3.91
CA ALA A 153 4.42 5.36 5.06
C ALA A 153 3.29 6.33 4.69
N LEU A 154 3.45 7.09 3.60
CA LEU A 154 2.41 8.04 3.15
C LEU A 154 1.10 7.32 2.80
N GLU A 155 1.16 6.23 2.06
CA GLU A 155 -0.03 5.46 1.69
C GLU A 155 -0.71 4.81 2.91
N ILE A 156 0.07 4.30 3.87
CA ILE A 156 -0.48 3.71 5.10
C ILE A 156 -1.17 4.78 5.96
N PHE A 157 -0.48 5.90 6.25
CA PHE A 157 -1.01 6.90 7.18
C PHE A 157 -2.10 7.77 6.56
N ASN A 158 -2.04 8.07 5.26
CA ASN A 158 -2.99 8.98 4.62
C ASN A 158 -4.15 8.28 3.91
N SER A 159 -4.04 6.96 3.61
CA SER A 159 -5.04 6.24 2.83
C SER A 159 -5.55 4.99 3.55
N LEU A 160 -4.68 4.04 3.93
CA LEU A 160 -5.09 2.76 4.49
C LEU A 160 -5.72 2.90 5.87
N ILE A 161 -5.04 3.56 6.81
CA ILE A 161 -5.53 3.72 8.19
C ILE A 161 -6.87 4.44 8.20
N PRO A 162 -7.08 5.58 7.55
CA PRO A 162 -8.40 6.23 7.49
C PRO A 162 -9.50 5.35 6.89
N ALA A 163 -9.18 4.53 5.88
CA ALA A 163 -10.13 3.59 5.29
C ALA A 163 -10.52 2.47 6.25
N MET A 164 -9.55 1.92 6.99
CA MET A 164 -9.81 0.92 8.02
C MET A 164 -10.59 1.49 9.21
N GLU A 165 -10.29 2.72 9.64
CA GLU A 165 -11.02 3.41 10.70
C GLU A 165 -12.49 3.62 10.31
N LYS A 166 -12.77 3.98 9.05
CA LYS A 166 -14.13 4.09 8.53
C LYS A 166 -14.88 2.75 8.56
N LEU A 167 -14.22 1.65 8.16
CA LEU A 167 -14.78 0.30 8.25
C LEU A 167 -15.06 -0.09 9.70
N SER A 168 -14.11 0.16 10.58
CA SER A 168 -14.22 -0.12 12.01
C SER A 168 -15.43 0.58 12.63
N LEU A 169 -15.60 1.87 12.39
CA LEU A 169 -16.75 2.65 12.89
C LEU A 169 -18.09 2.10 12.36
N SER A 170 -18.13 1.66 11.10
CA SER A 170 -19.33 1.06 10.51
C SER A 170 -19.68 -0.28 11.17
N LEU A 171 -18.70 -1.13 11.43
CA LEU A 171 -18.88 -2.40 12.13
C LEU A 171 -19.31 -2.19 13.60
N GLU A 172 -18.72 -1.21 14.28
CA GLU A 172 -19.11 -0.81 15.64
C GLU A 172 -20.57 -0.36 15.69
N LYS A 173 -20.99 0.47 14.72
CA LYS A 173 -22.38 0.91 14.60
C LYS A 173 -23.33 -0.28 14.43
N LYS A 174 -22.97 -1.24 13.55
CA LYS A 174 -23.78 -2.47 13.35
C LYS A 174 -23.81 -3.35 14.59
N SER A 175 -22.71 -3.50 15.30
CA SER A 175 -22.67 -4.21 16.57
C SER A 175 -23.67 -3.62 17.59
N LYS A 176 -23.70 -2.30 17.72
CA LYS A 176 -24.65 -1.60 18.62
C LYS A 176 -26.10 -1.74 18.14
N GLU A 177 -26.35 -1.55 16.85
CA GLU A 177 -27.68 -1.67 16.22
C GLU A 177 -28.28 -3.07 16.42
N PHE A 178 -27.48 -4.12 16.33
CA PHE A 178 -27.92 -5.52 16.37
C PHE A 178 -27.80 -6.17 17.76
N ASN A 179 -27.44 -5.42 18.77
CA ASN A 179 -27.13 -5.95 20.12
C ASN A 179 -28.27 -6.71 20.79
N LYS A 180 -29.54 -6.38 20.47
CA LYS A 180 -30.73 -7.04 21.03
C LYS A 180 -31.30 -8.16 20.14
N ILE A 181 -30.65 -8.50 19.04
CA ILE A 181 -31.12 -9.51 18.11
C ILE A 181 -30.45 -10.83 18.46
N ILE A 182 -31.19 -11.69 19.19
CA ILE A 182 -30.72 -13.01 19.57
C ILE A 182 -30.85 -13.95 18.39
N LYS A 183 -29.81 -14.74 18.13
CA LYS A 183 -29.69 -15.72 17.06
C LYS A 183 -29.02 -16.99 17.57
N ILE A 184 -29.11 -18.06 16.81
CA ILE A 184 -28.29 -19.24 17.08
C ILE A 184 -26.81 -18.96 16.78
N GLY A 185 -25.93 -19.31 17.70
CA GLY A 185 -24.50 -19.34 17.46
C GLY A 185 -24.14 -20.60 16.65
N ARG A 186 -22.99 -20.54 15.96
CA ARG A 186 -22.47 -21.70 15.21
C ARG A 186 -20.99 -21.92 15.47
N THR A 187 -20.63 -23.14 15.79
CA THR A 187 -19.26 -23.64 15.81
C THR A 187 -19.18 -24.86 14.90
N HIS A 188 -18.11 -24.98 14.11
CA HIS A 188 -18.00 -26.02 13.06
C HIS A 188 -19.14 -25.97 12.02
N LEU A 189 -19.79 -24.81 11.85
CA LEU A 189 -21.04 -24.62 11.10
C LEU A 189 -22.24 -25.43 11.66
N GLN A 190 -22.12 -25.99 12.84
CA GLN A 190 -23.20 -26.69 13.57
C GLN A 190 -23.81 -25.75 14.61
N ASP A 191 -25.05 -26.03 15.00
CA ASP A 191 -25.77 -25.29 16.02
C ASP A 191 -24.99 -25.24 17.33
N ALA A 192 -24.90 -24.07 17.92
CA ALA A 192 -24.29 -23.83 19.22
C ALA A 192 -25.22 -22.98 20.10
N THR A 193 -24.75 -22.57 21.27
CA THR A 193 -25.52 -21.72 22.18
C THR A 193 -25.87 -20.37 21.54
N PRO A 194 -26.99 -19.74 21.95
CA PRO A 194 -27.40 -18.44 21.44
C PRO A 194 -26.38 -17.34 21.67
N VAL A 195 -26.32 -16.45 20.72
CA VAL A 195 -25.56 -15.18 20.76
C VAL A 195 -26.43 -14.05 20.24
N THR A 196 -26.03 -12.82 20.41
CA THR A 196 -26.65 -11.72 19.65
C THR A 196 -25.91 -11.47 18.33
N LEU A 197 -26.63 -11.06 17.29
CA LEU A 197 -26.00 -10.64 16.03
C LEU A 197 -25.01 -9.48 16.28
N GLY A 198 -25.29 -8.62 17.25
CA GLY A 198 -24.38 -7.56 17.67
C GLY A 198 -23.06 -8.08 18.26
N GLN A 199 -23.08 -9.21 18.98
CA GLN A 199 -21.85 -9.85 19.48
C GLN A 199 -20.99 -10.41 18.34
N GLU A 200 -21.57 -11.00 17.30
CA GLU A 200 -20.81 -11.39 16.09
C GLU A 200 -20.11 -10.18 15.44
N PHE A 201 -20.85 -9.09 15.22
CA PHE A 201 -20.28 -7.87 14.65
C PHE A 201 -19.24 -7.21 15.57
N SER A 202 -19.35 -7.37 16.89
CA SER A 202 -18.32 -6.88 17.83
C SER A 202 -16.98 -7.59 17.65
N GLY A 203 -17.01 -8.88 17.31
CA GLY A 203 -15.81 -9.64 16.95
C GLY A 203 -15.12 -9.06 15.70
N TYR A 204 -15.91 -8.75 14.66
CA TYR A 204 -15.38 -8.15 13.43
C TYR A 204 -14.78 -6.75 13.66
N PHE A 205 -15.49 -5.92 14.42
CA PHE A 205 -15.00 -4.62 14.87
C PHE A 205 -13.66 -4.73 15.60
N THR A 206 -13.55 -5.66 16.55
CA THR A 206 -12.32 -5.87 17.31
C THR A 206 -11.16 -6.32 16.42
N GLN A 207 -11.41 -7.22 15.46
CA GLN A 207 -10.37 -7.65 14.51
C GLN A 207 -9.79 -6.48 13.70
N ILE A 208 -10.65 -5.57 13.21
CA ILE A 208 -10.20 -4.41 12.43
C ILE A 208 -9.44 -3.43 13.31
N ASN A 209 -9.88 -3.13 14.53
CA ASN A 209 -9.15 -2.26 15.46
C ASN A 209 -7.77 -2.82 15.81
N ASN A 210 -7.67 -4.10 16.10
CA ASN A 210 -6.39 -4.76 16.32
C ASN A 210 -5.48 -4.70 15.08
N GLY A 211 -6.08 -4.76 13.89
CA GLY A 211 -5.37 -4.57 12.61
C GLY A 211 -4.80 -3.17 12.47
N ILE A 212 -5.58 -2.13 12.82
CA ILE A 212 -5.13 -0.73 12.80
C ILE A 212 -3.94 -0.50 13.74
N GLU A 213 -4.03 -1.00 14.97
CA GLU A 213 -2.93 -0.86 15.93
C GLU A 213 -1.68 -1.62 15.49
N ARG A 214 -1.85 -2.81 14.89
CA ARG A 214 -0.74 -3.61 14.36
C ARG A 214 -0.02 -2.90 13.23
N ILE A 215 -0.75 -2.32 12.26
CA ILE A 215 -0.13 -1.60 11.15
C ILE A 215 0.54 -0.30 11.61
N LYS A 216 -0.05 0.44 12.55
CA LYS A 216 0.58 1.63 13.16
C LYS A 216 1.92 1.27 13.80
N LYS A 217 1.98 0.17 14.56
CA LYS A 217 3.19 -0.27 15.24
C LYS A 217 4.28 -0.68 14.26
N SER A 218 3.99 -1.57 13.31
CA SER A 218 4.99 -2.04 12.33
C SER A 218 5.48 -0.93 11.40
N SER A 219 4.62 0.06 11.08
CA SER A 219 5.00 1.19 10.22
C SER A 219 5.97 2.17 10.86
N SER A 220 6.26 2.05 12.17
CA SER A 220 7.22 2.93 12.86
C SER A 220 8.64 2.84 12.28
N GLU A 221 9.04 1.67 11.79
CA GLU A 221 10.36 1.47 11.19
C GLU A 221 10.49 2.06 9.79
N LEU A 222 9.37 2.23 9.06
CA LEU A 222 9.37 2.95 7.78
C LEU A 222 9.80 4.42 7.93
N LEU A 223 9.74 4.96 9.13
CA LEU A 223 10.14 6.34 9.41
C LEU A 223 11.66 6.55 9.44
N TYR A 224 12.47 5.48 9.41
CA TYR A 224 13.92 5.55 9.31
C TYR A 224 14.39 5.45 7.86
N LEU A 225 15.13 6.47 7.42
CA LEU A 225 15.53 6.63 6.01
C LEU A 225 16.99 6.25 5.77
N ALA A 226 17.22 5.50 4.70
CA ALA A 226 18.54 5.07 4.25
C ALA A 226 19.40 6.22 3.69
N GLN A 227 18.76 7.32 3.24
CA GLN A 227 19.44 8.43 2.57
C GLN A 227 20.62 8.98 3.38
N GLY A 228 21.70 9.25 2.68
CA GLY A 228 23.00 9.64 3.25
C GLY A 228 23.98 8.48 3.42
N GLY A 229 23.56 7.22 3.21
CA GLY A 229 24.47 6.07 3.14
C GLY A 229 25.24 5.99 1.83
N THR A 230 24.72 6.63 0.80
CA THR A 230 25.25 6.64 -0.57
C THR A 230 25.38 5.24 -1.18
N ALA A 231 26.55 4.83 -1.67
CA ALA A 231 26.71 3.60 -2.44
C ALA A 231 26.59 2.31 -1.60
N VAL A 232 27.20 2.29 -0.40
CA VAL A 232 27.37 1.08 0.42
C VAL A 232 27.08 1.30 1.92
N GLY A 233 26.67 2.51 2.33
CA GLY A 233 26.38 2.84 3.73
C GLY A 233 27.40 3.76 4.40
N THR A 234 28.56 4.01 3.79
CA THR A 234 29.65 4.83 4.35
C THR A 234 29.42 6.34 4.24
N GLY A 235 28.47 6.77 3.38
CA GLY A 235 28.23 8.18 3.12
C GLY A 235 29.28 8.87 2.24
N LEU A 236 30.05 8.08 1.48
CA LEU A 236 31.07 8.62 0.57
C LEU A 236 30.44 9.65 -0.39
N ASN A 237 31.13 10.77 -0.60
CA ASN A 237 30.68 11.92 -1.41
C ASN A 237 29.40 12.65 -0.88
N SER A 238 29.03 12.39 0.37
CA SER A 238 27.99 13.16 1.07
C SER A 238 28.63 14.03 2.16
N LYS A 239 28.18 15.29 2.28
CA LYS A 239 28.69 16.19 3.33
C LYS A 239 28.16 15.76 4.70
N LYS A 240 29.00 15.81 5.73
CA LYS A 240 28.62 15.44 7.12
C LYS A 240 27.34 16.15 7.57
N GLY A 241 26.35 15.40 8.04
CA GLY A 241 25.09 15.91 8.51
C GLY A 241 24.02 16.08 7.41
N PHE A 242 24.31 15.72 6.16
CA PHE A 242 23.33 15.69 5.08
C PHE A 242 22.15 14.79 5.43
N ASP A 243 22.39 13.59 5.92
CA ASP A 243 21.40 12.57 6.28
C ASP A 243 20.36 13.10 7.29
N LYS A 244 20.81 13.73 8.38
CA LYS A 244 19.94 14.31 9.41
C LYS A 244 19.11 15.48 8.88
N LYS A 245 19.73 16.38 8.12
CA LYS A 245 19.02 17.50 7.50
C LYS A 245 18.02 17.04 6.44
N PHE A 246 18.36 15.99 5.69
CA PHE A 246 17.49 15.38 4.70
C PHE A 246 16.23 14.80 5.33
N ALA A 247 16.37 14.01 6.39
CA ALA A 247 15.22 13.42 7.10
C ALA A 247 14.32 14.53 7.70
N LEU A 248 14.92 15.59 8.26
CA LEU A 248 14.17 16.74 8.75
C LEU A 248 13.41 17.46 7.61
N GLN A 249 14.03 17.57 6.42
CA GLN A 249 13.37 18.17 5.27
C GLN A 249 12.23 17.29 4.75
N CYS A 250 12.38 15.96 4.73
CA CYS A 250 11.29 15.03 4.43
C CYS A 250 10.11 15.20 5.40
N LYS A 251 10.39 15.33 6.71
CA LYS A 251 9.36 15.64 7.72
C LYS A 251 8.61 16.94 7.39
N LYS A 252 9.30 17.99 6.98
CA LYS A 252 8.67 19.28 6.60
C LYS A 252 7.77 19.15 5.38
N ILE A 253 8.21 18.36 4.39
CA ILE A 253 7.46 18.18 3.12
C ILE A 253 6.22 17.30 3.31
N THR A 254 6.33 16.25 4.12
CA THR A 254 5.32 15.18 4.19
C THR A 254 4.43 15.25 5.43
N GLY A 255 4.86 15.95 6.49
CA GLY A 255 4.21 15.95 7.81
C GLY A 255 4.54 14.73 8.68
N LEU A 256 5.12 13.65 8.12
CA LEU A 256 5.48 12.45 8.87
C LEU A 256 6.85 12.61 9.55
N PRO A 257 7.05 12.06 10.77
CA PRO A 257 8.24 12.28 11.58
C PRO A 257 9.44 11.44 11.15
N PHE A 258 9.84 11.52 9.87
CA PHE A 258 11.00 10.82 9.34
C PHE A 258 12.29 11.17 10.07
N LYS A 259 13.14 10.16 10.21
CA LYS A 259 14.46 10.22 10.86
C LYS A 259 15.51 9.54 9.98
N THR A 260 16.77 9.89 10.18
CA THR A 260 17.86 9.16 9.54
C THR A 260 18.02 7.79 10.20
N SER A 261 18.20 6.72 9.40
CA SER A 261 18.49 5.38 9.97
C SER A 261 19.77 5.42 10.80
N PRO A 262 19.78 4.79 11.97
CA PRO A 262 20.98 4.70 12.83
C PRO A 262 22.10 3.89 12.20
N ASN A 263 21.77 2.90 11.36
CA ASN A 263 22.72 2.08 10.62
C ASN A 263 22.40 2.12 9.12
N LYS A 264 23.29 2.74 8.33
CA LYS A 264 23.11 2.88 6.89
C LYS A 264 23.45 1.59 6.12
N PHE A 265 24.27 0.72 6.69
CA PHE A 265 24.62 -0.56 6.06
C PHE A 265 23.40 -1.49 6.04
N GLU A 266 22.70 -1.62 7.16
CA GLU A 266 21.45 -2.35 7.27
C GLU A 266 20.39 -1.74 6.35
N ALA A 267 20.17 -0.43 6.42
CA ALA A 267 19.11 0.26 5.67
C ALA A 267 19.25 0.18 4.12
N LEU A 268 20.46 -0.09 3.60
CA LEU A 268 20.70 -0.30 2.17
C LEU A 268 20.60 -1.78 1.77
N ALA A 269 21.08 -2.69 2.64
CA ALA A 269 21.28 -4.09 2.32
C ALA A 269 20.09 -4.97 2.63
N THR A 270 19.21 -4.56 3.56
CA THR A 270 18.03 -5.33 3.96
C THR A 270 16.74 -4.50 3.85
N HIS A 271 15.59 -5.17 3.93
CA HIS A 271 14.28 -4.52 3.87
C HIS A 271 13.32 -5.13 4.90
N ASP A 272 13.83 -5.41 6.11
CA ASP A 272 13.10 -6.05 7.20
C ASP A 272 11.84 -5.25 7.59
N ALA A 273 11.93 -3.91 7.61
CA ALA A 273 10.78 -3.03 7.82
C ALA A 273 9.65 -3.25 6.80
N MET A 274 9.99 -3.50 5.52
CA MET A 274 9.00 -3.81 4.48
C MET A 274 8.37 -5.19 4.70
N VAL A 275 9.17 -6.18 5.11
CA VAL A 275 8.69 -7.54 5.40
C VAL A 275 7.75 -7.54 6.60
N GLU A 276 8.09 -6.82 7.69
CA GLU A 276 7.27 -6.70 8.88
C GLU A 276 5.92 -6.01 8.59
N VAL A 277 5.97 -4.89 7.88
CA VAL A 277 4.75 -4.19 7.44
C VAL A 277 3.89 -5.08 6.56
N SER A 278 4.50 -5.81 5.62
CA SER A 278 3.79 -6.76 4.78
C SER A 278 3.15 -7.89 5.59
N GLY A 279 3.79 -8.37 6.66
CA GLY A 279 3.21 -9.33 7.60
C GLY A 279 1.97 -8.77 8.33
N SER A 280 2.01 -7.50 8.69
CA SER A 280 0.85 -6.80 9.28
C SER A 280 -0.30 -6.66 8.27
N LEU A 281 -0.01 -6.29 7.01
CA LEU A 281 -1.00 -6.24 5.93
C LEU A 281 -1.61 -7.62 5.65
N ASN A 282 -0.80 -8.67 5.66
CA ASN A 282 -1.24 -10.06 5.52
C ASN A 282 -2.22 -10.45 6.65
N THR A 283 -1.92 -10.10 7.90
CA THR A 283 -2.81 -10.38 9.03
C THR A 283 -4.15 -9.64 8.89
N ILE A 284 -4.13 -8.39 8.40
CA ILE A 284 -5.34 -7.62 8.09
C ILE A 284 -6.16 -8.32 7.00
N ALA A 285 -5.50 -8.79 5.93
CA ALA A 285 -6.14 -9.53 4.84
C ALA A 285 -6.81 -10.82 5.35
N VAL A 286 -6.15 -11.58 6.24
CA VAL A 286 -6.73 -12.79 6.87
C VAL A 286 -7.99 -12.43 7.66
N SER A 287 -7.98 -11.34 8.43
CA SER A 287 -9.15 -10.87 9.18
C SER A 287 -10.31 -10.47 8.25
N LEU A 288 -10.04 -9.68 7.23
CA LEU A 288 -11.04 -9.23 6.26
C LEU A 288 -11.62 -10.38 5.44
N PHE A 289 -10.79 -11.36 5.08
CA PHE A 289 -11.21 -12.57 4.38
C PHE A 289 -12.25 -13.35 5.20
N LYS A 290 -11.97 -13.55 6.49
CA LYS A 290 -12.90 -14.21 7.43
C LYS A 290 -14.20 -13.41 7.58
N ILE A 291 -14.12 -12.11 7.81
CA ILE A 291 -15.29 -11.24 7.96
C ILE A 291 -16.19 -11.28 6.72
N ALA A 292 -15.59 -11.17 5.53
CA ALA A 292 -16.31 -11.20 4.27
C ALA A 292 -17.01 -12.55 4.03
N ASN A 293 -16.35 -13.67 4.40
CA ASN A 293 -16.95 -15.01 4.28
C ASN A 293 -18.11 -15.21 5.25
N ASP A 294 -18.00 -14.78 6.50
CA ASP A 294 -19.10 -14.85 7.47
C ASP A 294 -20.30 -14.05 6.98
N ILE A 295 -20.10 -12.81 6.57
CA ILE A 295 -21.17 -11.93 6.06
C ILE A 295 -21.84 -12.56 4.82
N ARG A 296 -21.04 -13.10 3.89
CA ARG A 296 -21.55 -13.80 2.72
C ARG A 296 -22.40 -15.00 3.08
N LEU A 297 -21.94 -15.79 4.06
CA LEU A 297 -22.65 -16.99 4.51
C LEU A 297 -23.94 -16.64 5.25
N LEU A 298 -23.92 -15.66 6.17
CA LEU A 298 -25.11 -15.15 6.85
C LEU A 298 -26.17 -14.62 5.87
N GLY A 299 -25.75 -14.02 4.76
CA GLY A 299 -26.64 -13.52 3.70
C GLY A 299 -27.03 -14.54 2.63
N SER A 300 -26.62 -15.81 2.75
CA SER A 300 -26.81 -16.83 1.73
C SER A 300 -28.28 -17.20 1.53
N GLY A 301 -28.66 -17.51 0.30
CA GLY A 301 -30.02 -17.93 -0.07
C GLY A 301 -30.76 -16.84 -0.86
N PRO A 302 -31.81 -16.17 -0.30
CA PRO A 302 -32.27 -16.14 1.10
C PRO A 302 -33.23 -17.27 1.50
N ARG A 303 -33.74 -18.07 0.54
CA ARG A 303 -34.73 -19.13 0.85
C ARG A 303 -34.07 -20.46 1.18
N SER A 304 -33.04 -20.85 0.41
CA SER A 304 -32.34 -22.14 0.52
C SER A 304 -30.98 -22.04 1.21
N GLY A 305 -30.68 -20.95 1.89
CA GLY A 305 -29.48 -20.73 2.67
C GLY A 305 -29.81 -20.22 4.08
N LEU A 306 -28.83 -19.63 4.77
CA LEU A 306 -29.01 -19.10 6.13
C LEU A 306 -29.99 -17.92 6.15
N GLY A 307 -29.78 -16.94 5.27
CA GLY A 307 -30.66 -15.78 5.12
C GLY A 307 -30.90 -14.95 6.37
N GLU A 308 -29.98 -14.95 7.34
CA GLU A 308 -30.10 -14.22 8.60
C GLU A 308 -29.92 -12.71 8.44
N ILE A 309 -29.18 -12.29 7.40
CA ILE A 309 -29.03 -10.90 7.04
C ILE A 309 -29.39 -10.67 5.56
N LYS A 310 -29.77 -9.43 5.25
CA LYS A 310 -29.98 -8.96 3.89
C LYS A 310 -28.82 -8.05 3.52
N LEU A 311 -28.16 -8.34 2.40
CA LEU A 311 -27.10 -7.52 1.83
C LEU A 311 -27.69 -6.44 0.92
N PRO A 312 -26.98 -5.32 0.70
CA PRO A 312 -27.38 -4.32 -0.29
C PRO A 312 -27.44 -4.90 -1.71
N GLU A 313 -28.41 -4.46 -2.48
CA GLU A 313 -28.57 -4.78 -3.89
C GLU A 313 -27.85 -3.70 -4.73
N ASN A 314 -26.59 -3.96 -5.10
CA ASN A 314 -25.78 -2.96 -5.81
C ASN A 314 -25.89 -3.08 -7.33
N GLU A 315 -26.02 -4.31 -7.84
CA GLU A 315 -26.14 -4.62 -9.27
C GLU A 315 -26.97 -5.87 -9.53
N PRO A 316 -27.52 -6.06 -10.75
CA PRO A 316 -28.19 -7.30 -11.13
C PRO A 316 -27.25 -8.51 -11.01
N GLY A 317 -27.66 -9.54 -10.25
CA GLY A 317 -26.81 -10.68 -9.94
C GLY A 317 -26.78 -11.77 -11.03
N SER A 318 -27.67 -11.73 -12.03
CA SER A 318 -27.76 -12.75 -13.08
C SER A 318 -28.46 -12.21 -14.31
N SER A 319 -27.99 -12.64 -15.49
CA SER A 319 -28.65 -12.36 -16.77
C SER A 319 -29.85 -13.27 -17.07
N ILE A 320 -29.98 -14.42 -16.38
CA ILE A 320 -31.03 -15.42 -16.65
C ILE A 320 -31.88 -15.79 -15.44
N MET A 321 -31.51 -15.37 -14.22
CA MET A 321 -32.25 -15.61 -12.98
C MET A 321 -32.77 -14.29 -12.41
N PRO A 322 -34.05 -13.90 -12.69
CA PRO A 322 -34.58 -12.61 -12.26
C PRO A 322 -34.58 -12.46 -10.73
N GLY A 323 -34.17 -11.28 -10.25
CA GLY A 323 -34.18 -10.97 -8.83
C GLY A 323 -33.08 -11.64 -8.00
N LYS A 324 -32.11 -12.32 -8.65
CA LYS A 324 -30.94 -12.86 -7.95
C LYS A 324 -29.97 -11.74 -7.60
N VAL A 325 -29.60 -11.61 -6.33
CA VAL A 325 -28.59 -10.66 -5.83
C VAL A 325 -27.41 -11.46 -5.30
N ASN A 326 -26.21 -11.16 -5.80
CA ASN A 326 -24.99 -11.83 -5.39
C ASN A 326 -24.25 -11.01 -4.31
N PRO A 327 -23.46 -11.64 -3.43
CA PRO A 327 -22.67 -10.97 -2.40
C PRO A 327 -21.35 -10.39 -2.97
N THR A 328 -21.44 -9.61 -4.06
CA THR A 328 -20.32 -9.19 -4.90
C THR A 328 -19.22 -8.45 -4.15
N GLN A 329 -19.60 -7.64 -3.15
CA GLN A 329 -18.61 -6.94 -2.30
C GLN A 329 -17.82 -7.91 -1.41
N CYS A 330 -18.46 -8.98 -0.92
CA CYS A 330 -17.75 -10.02 -0.18
C CYS A 330 -16.81 -10.82 -1.09
N GLU A 331 -17.21 -11.08 -2.33
CA GLU A 331 -16.39 -11.77 -3.32
C GLU A 331 -15.16 -10.92 -3.69
N ALA A 332 -15.35 -9.65 -3.99
CA ALA A 332 -14.27 -8.70 -4.27
C ALA A 332 -13.29 -8.62 -3.09
N MET A 333 -13.80 -8.50 -1.85
CA MET A 333 -12.97 -8.47 -0.64
C MET A 333 -12.14 -9.74 -0.50
N THR A 334 -12.73 -10.92 -0.72
CA THR A 334 -11.96 -12.18 -0.62
C THR A 334 -10.88 -12.28 -1.69
N MET A 335 -11.16 -11.87 -2.95
CA MET A 335 -10.17 -11.88 -4.02
C MET A 335 -8.98 -10.95 -3.74
N LEU A 336 -9.23 -9.71 -3.29
CA LEU A 336 -8.14 -8.79 -2.98
C LEU A 336 -7.30 -9.26 -1.77
N CYS A 337 -7.91 -9.92 -0.79
CA CYS A 337 -7.19 -10.51 0.33
C CYS A 337 -6.23 -11.62 -0.12
N LEU A 338 -6.65 -12.49 -1.03
CA LEU A 338 -5.78 -13.52 -1.62
C LEU A 338 -4.59 -12.89 -2.36
N GLN A 339 -4.82 -11.79 -3.11
CA GLN A 339 -3.74 -11.08 -3.77
C GLN A 339 -2.73 -10.51 -2.76
N VAL A 340 -3.20 -9.93 -1.65
CA VAL A 340 -2.32 -9.42 -0.58
C VAL A 340 -1.51 -10.53 0.07
N MET A 341 -2.10 -11.72 0.31
CA MET A 341 -1.39 -12.89 0.82
C MET A 341 -0.30 -13.36 -0.15
N GLY A 342 -0.58 -13.39 -1.46
CA GLY A 342 0.41 -13.69 -2.49
C GLY A 342 1.54 -12.67 -2.55
N ASN A 343 1.21 -11.38 -2.44
CA ASN A 343 2.20 -10.30 -2.38
C ASN A 343 3.11 -10.43 -1.14
N HIS A 344 2.55 -10.82 0.02
CA HIS A 344 3.33 -11.05 1.22
C HIS A 344 4.38 -12.15 1.02
N SER A 345 4.02 -13.26 0.39
CA SER A 345 4.98 -14.33 0.05
C SER A 345 6.11 -13.80 -0.84
N THR A 346 5.78 -13.02 -1.87
CA THR A 346 6.76 -12.40 -2.77
C THR A 346 7.70 -11.45 -2.01
N ILE A 347 7.16 -10.60 -1.14
CA ILE A 347 7.95 -9.65 -0.33
C ILE A 347 8.88 -10.39 0.64
N THR A 348 8.40 -11.44 1.31
CA THR A 348 9.19 -12.24 2.24
C THR A 348 10.36 -12.92 1.54
N MET A 349 10.11 -13.56 0.41
CA MET A 349 11.17 -14.19 -0.41
C MET A 349 12.17 -13.16 -0.92
N SER A 350 11.70 -12.01 -1.37
CA SER A 350 12.56 -10.92 -1.87
C SER A 350 13.38 -10.28 -0.75
N GLY A 351 12.78 -10.13 0.44
CA GLY A 351 13.47 -9.60 1.64
C GLY A 351 14.56 -10.54 2.17
N SER A 352 14.38 -11.87 2.01
CA SER A 352 15.39 -12.87 2.41
C SER A 352 16.62 -12.91 1.49
N GLN A 353 16.59 -12.18 0.38
CA GLN A 353 17.69 -12.09 -0.59
C GLN A 353 18.58 -10.88 -0.28
N GLY A 354 19.67 -10.79 -1.02
CA GLY A 354 20.66 -9.74 -0.88
C GLY A 354 22.03 -10.34 -0.57
N HIS A 355 23.06 -9.67 -1.06
CA HIS A 355 24.43 -10.06 -0.80
C HIS A 355 25.20 -8.84 -0.33
N PHE A 356 25.88 -8.97 0.81
CA PHE A 356 26.71 -7.92 1.41
C PHE A 356 25.94 -6.60 1.58
N GLU A 357 26.26 -5.56 0.81
CA GLU A 357 25.77 -4.18 1.03
C GLU A 357 24.51 -3.83 0.22
N LEU A 358 23.92 -4.79 -0.52
CA LEU A 358 22.76 -4.47 -1.35
C LEU A 358 21.77 -5.64 -1.55
N ASN A 359 20.51 -5.39 -1.26
CA ASN A 359 19.41 -6.20 -1.77
C ASN A 359 19.01 -5.69 -3.18
N VAL A 360 18.90 -6.59 -4.15
CA VAL A 360 18.59 -6.26 -5.55
C VAL A 360 17.19 -6.71 -5.98
N PHE A 361 16.24 -6.77 -5.04
CA PHE A 361 14.83 -7.09 -5.27
C PHE A 361 13.89 -5.92 -4.93
N LYS A 362 14.46 -4.71 -4.79
CA LYS A 362 13.73 -3.51 -4.35
C LYS A 362 12.51 -3.16 -5.23
N PRO A 363 12.57 -3.20 -6.58
CA PRO A 363 11.42 -2.87 -7.40
C PRO A 363 10.21 -3.77 -7.16
N VAL A 364 10.41 -5.09 -7.03
CA VAL A 364 9.33 -6.04 -6.78
C VAL A 364 8.77 -5.92 -5.36
N ILE A 365 9.62 -5.62 -4.36
CA ILE A 365 9.17 -5.33 -2.99
C ILE A 365 8.27 -4.08 -3.00
N ALA A 366 8.74 -3.00 -3.61
CA ALA A 366 7.99 -1.74 -3.70
C ALA A 366 6.63 -1.90 -4.39
N TYR A 367 6.59 -2.63 -5.50
CA TYR A 367 5.36 -2.88 -6.24
C TYR A 367 4.35 -3.64 -5.40
N ASN A 368 4.74 -4.77 -4.82
CA ASN A 368 3.83 -5.65 -4.08
C ASN A 368 3.32 -5.01 -2.79
N ILE A 369 4.17 -4.28 -2.04
CA ILE A 369 3.73 -3.63 -0.80
C ILE A 369 2.77 -2.48 -1.09
N LEU A 370 3.05 -1.63 -2.07
CA LEU A 370 2.18 -0.52 -2.45
C LEU A 370 0.85 -1.01 -3.05
N GLN A 371 0.86 -2.09 -3.83
CA GLN A 371 -0.36 -2.73 -4.31
C GLN A 371 -1.19 -3.25 -3.13
N SER A 372 -0.58 -3.92 -2.15
CA SER A 372 -1.27 -4.45 -0.98
C SER A 372 -1.92 -3.34 -0.14
N ILE A 373 -1.20 -2.25 0.11
CA ILE A 373 -1.73 -1.09 0.84
C ILE A 373 -2.94 -0.51 0.11
N LYS A 374 -2.82 -0.31 -1.21
CA LYS A 374 -3.91 0.24 -2.02
C LYS A 374 -5.13 -0.67 -2.06
N LEU A 375 -4.94 -1.97 -2.31
CA LEU A 375 -6.05 -2.94 -2.37
C LEU A 375 -6.82 -3.01 -1.06
N LEU A 376 -6.13 -3.05 0.08
CA LEU A 376 -6.77 -3.06 1.39
C LEU A 376 -7.49 -1.74 1.69
N GLY A 377 -6.90 -0.60 1.35
CA GLY A 377 -7.54 0.71 1.53
C GLY A 377 -8.81 0.86 0.69
N ASP A 378 -8.72 0.64 -0.61
CA ASP A 378 -9.85 0.72 -1.53
C ASP A 378 -10.94 -0.32 -1.16
N GLY A 379 -10.51 -1.54 -0.82
CA GLY A 379 -11.40 -2.62 -0.38
C GLY A 379 -12.17 -2.27 0.88
N CYS A 380 -11.52 -1.73 1.91
CA CYS A 380 -12.18 -1.28 3.14
C CYS A 380 -13.23 -0.19 2.87
N LEU A 381 -12.93 0.78 2.00
CA LEU A 381 -13.87 1.83 1.63
C LEU A 381 -15.07 1.28 0.85
N SER A 382 -14.81 0.44 -0.16
CA SER A 382 -15.88 -0.18 -0.97
C SER A 382 -16.77 -1.06 -0.11
N PHE A 383 -16.19 -1.93 0.72
CA PHE A 383 -16.93 -2.83 1.59
C PHE A 383 -17.76 -2.07 2.63
N THR A 384 -17.24 -0.99 3.19
CA THR A 384 -17.97 -0.11 4.10
C THR A 384 -19.20 0.50 3.43
N ASN A 385 -18.99 1.14 2.27
CA ASN A 385 -20.03 1.93 1.62
C ASN A 385 -21.10 1.04 0.97
N ASN A 386 -20.68 -0.05 0.32
CA ASN A 386 -21.53 -0.85 -0.56
C ASN A 386 -21.96 -2.20 0.08
N CYS A 387 -21.47 -2.52 1.28
CA CYS A 387 -21.90 -3.73 2.00
C CYS A 387 -22.32 -3.40 3.43
N ILE A 388 -21.36 -3.10 4.32
CA ILE A 388 -21.60 -3.04 5.78
C ILE A 388 -22.70 -2.05 6.15
N ASN A 389 -22.67 -0.83 5.60
CA ASN A 389 -23.65 0.21 5.92
C ASN A 389 -25.09 -0.21 5.60
N GLY A 390 -25.28 -0.98 4.53
CA GLY A 390 -26.60 -1.39 4.05
C GLY A 390 -27.12 -2.73 4.62
N ILE A 391 -26.34 -3.46 5.41
CA ILE A 391 -26.78 -4.73 6.03
C ILE A 391 -27.99 -4.50 6.92
N LYS A 392 -29.02 -5.36 6.74
CA LYS A 392 -30.22 -5.38 7.57
C LYS A 392 -30.44 -6.80 8.13
N PRO A 393 -30.88 -6.95 9.39
CA PRO A 393 -31.20 -8.27 9.94
C PRO A 393 -32.51 -8.80 9.37
N ASN A 394 -32.58 -10.09 9.08
CA ASN A 394 -33.81 -10.81 8.76
C ASN A 394 -34.35 -11.47 10.02
N LYS A 395 -35.04 -10.68 10.83
CA LYS A 395 -35.53 -11.11 12.16
C LYS A 395 -36.44 -12.34 12.09
N ILE A 396 -37.24 -12.50 11.02
CA ILE A 396 -38.11 -13.65 10.82
C ILE A 396 -37.24 -14.91 10.71
N LYS A 397 -36.29 -14.92 9.80
CA LYS A 397 -35.40 -16.06 9.57
C LYS A 397 -34.52 -16.38 10.79
N ILE A 398 -34.01 -15.36 11.45
CA ILE A 398 -33.25 -15.50 12.70
C ILE A 398 -34.10 -16.23 13.77
N ASN A 399 -35.33 -15.80 13.97
CA ASN A 399 -36.23 -16.43 14.96
C ASN A 399 -36.60 -17.86 14.57
N GLU A 400 -36.89 -18.15 13.30
CA GLU A 400 -37.12 -19.50 12.81
C GLU A 400 -35.96 -20.45 13.16
N LEU A 401 -34.73 -20.04 12.80
CA LEU A 401 -33.55 -20.85 13.05
C LEU A 401 -33.25 -21.02 14.54
N LEU A 402 -33.42 -19.95 15.34
CA LEU A 402 -33.23 -20.00 16.79
C LEU A 402 -34.20 -21.00 17.44
N ASN A 403 -35.48 -20.93 17.09
CA ASN A 403 -36.52 -21.80 17.69
C ASN A 403 -36.47 -23.25 17.19
N SER A 404 -35.84 -23.49 16.05
CA SER A 404 -35.62 -24.84 15.52
C SER A 404 -34.44 -25.56 16.16
N SER A 405 -33.55 -24.81 16.85
CA SER A 405 -32.35 -25.38 17.46
C SER A 405 -32.65 -25.98 18.83
N LEU A 406 -32.16 -27.18 19.06
CA LEU A 406 -32.26 -27.88 20.36
C LEU A 406 -31.19 -27.41 21.36
N MET A 407 -30.21 -26.59 20.91
CA MET A 407 -29.08 -26.12 21.75
C MET A 407 -29.51 -25.14 22.86
N LEU A 408 -30.72 -24.63 22.82
CA LEU A 408 -31.32 -23.86 23.92
C LEU A 408 -31.32 -24.61 25.23
N VAL A 409 -31.43 -25.94 25.18
CA VAL A 409 -31.37 -26.83 26.36
C VAL A 409 -30.07 -26.71 27.16
N THR A 410 -28.99 -26.24 26.54
CA THR A 410 -27.70 -26.05 27.19
C THR A 410 -27.81 -25.17 28.43
N ALA A 411 -28.71 -24.19 28.44
CA ALA A 411 -28.98 -23.33 29.61
C ALA A 411 -29.60 -24.10 30.81
N LEU A 412 -30.21 -25.23 30.59
CA LEU A 412 -30.82 -26.08 31.63
C LEU A 412 -29.79 -27.06 32.22
N ALA A 413 -28.73 -27.40 31.52
CA ALA A 413 -27.73 -28.38 31.93
C ALA A 413 -27.16 -28.16 33.36
N PRO A 414 -26.89 -26.93 33.81
CA PRO A 414 -26.48 -26.71 35.21
C PRO A 414 -27.54 -27.03 36.26
N VAL A 415 -28.82 -27.04 35.88
CA VAL A 415 -29.96 -27.27 36.80
C VAL A 415 -30.36 -28.73 36.82
N ILE A 416 -30.49 -29.37 35.64
CA ILE A 416 -31.01 -30.74 35.50
C ILE A 416 -29.91 -31.79 35.26
N GLY A 417 -28.67 -31.37 35.03
CA GLY A 417 -27.56 -32.23 34.68
C GLY A 417 -27.43 -32.50 33.19
N TYR A 418 -26.24 -32.90 32.76
CA TYR A 418 -25.89 -33.11 31.34
C TYR A 418 -26.74 -34.24 30.71
N ASP A 419 -26.84 -35.39 31.39
CA ASP A 419 -27.53 -36.58 30.86
C ASP A 419 -29.03 -36.34 30.68
N LEU A 420 -29.68 -35.65 31.62
CA LEU A 420 -31.09 -35.28 31.48
C LEU A 420 -31.28 -34.23 30.37
N SER A 421 -30.36 -33.32 30.24
CA SER A 421 -30.38 -32.35 29.12
C SER A 421 -30.30 -33.05 27.76
N LEU A 422 -29.50 -34.10 27.65
CA LEU A 422 -29.32 -34.88 26.42
C LEU A 422 -30.61 -35.62 26.01
N ILE A 423 -31.42 -36.08 26.96
CA ILE A 423 -32.70 -36.77 26.68
C ILE A 423 -33.70 -35.83 25.98
N HIS A 424 -33.62 -34.53 26.21
CA HIS A 424 -34.47 -33.51 25.58
C HIS A 424 -34.06 -33.09 24.17
N ILE A 425 -32.90 -33.55 23.70
CA ILE A 425 -32.41 -33.34 22.33
C ILE A 425 -32.90 -34.46 21.41
#